data_2b03436574fe3edd255e6ed540d58500
#
_entry.id   2b03436574fe3edd255e6ed540d58500
#
_cell.length_a   1.000
_cell.length_b   1.000
_cell.length_c   1.000
_cell.angle_alpha   90.00
_cell.angle_beta   90.00
_cell.angle_gamma   90.00
#
_symmetry.space_group_name_H-M   'P 1'
#
loop_
_entity.id
_entity.type
_entity.pdbx_description
1 polymer ?
#
loop_
_entity_poly.entity_id
_entity_poly.type
_entity_poly.pdbx_seq_one_letter_code
_entity_poly.pdbx_strand_id
1 'polypeptide(L)'
;IEDTDKERSKEEYIEAIMDGLDWIKLNPDQKPIKQSDRFEVYQQEANRLIEEGKAYEDDGAIRLRIDKEGSTLVKDLVYGDIEFLNKELDDLVILRSDKSPTYHFCNVIDDNFQEVTHIIRGEDHLPNTPKQIHIVKALGYKGFDYAHLPLVLGEDRKRLSKRHAATDLMAYKEAGYLPDALLNMLAKLGWSNTTEDIFTMERLVEMFEIENIQRAGAVFDIERLNFVNQGHIASIEKSELLEMIEVFNKINDFTLDGHHDPHYLVELC
;
A
#
# COMPACT_ATOMS: atom_id res chain seq x y z
N ILE A 1 -6.41 -9.43 2.84
CA ILE A 1 -7.55 -8.52 2.63
C ILE A 1 -8.21 -8.25 3.96
N GLU A 2 -8.24 -6.97 4.37
CA GLU A 2 -8.83 -6.49 5.61
C GLU A 2 -10.34 -6.30 5.43
N ASP A 3 -11.11 -7.34 5.66
CA ASP A 3 -12.56 -7.38 5.47
C ASP A 3 -13.33 -7.75 6.76
N THR A 4 -12.74 -7.47 7.91
CA THR A 4 -13.37 -7.73 9.22
C THR A 4 -14.61 -6.86 9.48
N ASP A 5 -14.73 -5.69 8.84
CA ASP A 5 -15.91 -4.84 8.86
C ASP A 5 -16.81 -5.18 7.66
N LYS A 6 -17.79 -6.05 7.88
CA LYS A 6 -18.69 -6.56 6.83
C LYS A 6 -19.57 -5.48 6.18
N GLU A 7 -19.83 -4.35 6.85
CA GLU A 7 -20.64 -3.27 6.28
C GLU A 7 -19.85 -2.44 5.26
N ARG A 8 -18.53 -2.37 5.44
CA ARG A 8 -17.62 -1.59 4.59
C ARG A 8 -16.89 -2.42 3.54
N SER A 9 -16.87 -3.74 3.69
CA SER A 9 -16.11 -4.65 2.83
C SER A 9 -17.05 -5.36 1.86
N LYS A 10 -17.01 -4.96 0.61
CA LYS A 10 -17.79 -5.57 -0.46
C LYS A 10 -16.87 -6.24 -1.47
N GLU A 11 -17.35 -7.32 -2.09
CA GLU A 11 -16.58 -8.06 -3.09
C GLU A 11 -16.14 -7.16 -4.26
N GLU A 12 -17.02 -6.25 -4.71
CA GLU A 12 -16.72 -5.27 -5.76
C GLU A 12 -15.45 -4.42 -5.48
N TYR A 13 -15.14 -4.13 -4.21
CA TYR A 13 -13.91 -3.41 -3.85
C TYR A 13 -12.68 -4.27 -3.93
N ILE A 14 -12.82 -5.56 -3.62
CA ILE A 14 -11.73 -6.52 -3.74
C ILE A 14 -11.38 -6.72 -5.21
N GLU A 15 -12.40 -6.91 -6.07
CA GLU A 15 -12.23 -7.01 -7.51
C GLU A 15 -11.54 -5.76 -8.07
N ALA A 16 -11.99 -4.56 -7.72
CA ALA A 16 -11.39 -3.31 -8.17
C ALA A 16 -9.92 -3.16 -7.75
N ILE A 17 -9.55 -3.62 -6.53
CA ILE A 17 -8.15 -3.64 -6.08
C ILE A 17 -7.33 -4.61 -6.94
N MET A 18 -7.86 -5.82 -7.19
CA MET A 18 -7.15 -6.83 -7.98
C MET A 18 -6.98 -6.39 -9.43
N ASP A 19 -8.02 -5.80 -10.03
CA ASP A 19 -7.97 -5.25 -11.40
C ASP A 19 -6.93 -4.11 -11.51
N GLY A 20 -6.87 -3.25 -10.49
CA GLY A 20 -5.86 -2.19 -10.43
C GLY A 20 -4.44 -2.74 -10.33
N LEU A 21 -4.21 -3.73 -9.47
CA LEU A 21 -2.90 -4.39 -9.33
C LEU A 21 -2.50 -5.15 -10.60
N ASP A 22 -3.46 -5.84 -11.24
CA ASP A 22 -3.21 -6.54 -12.50
C ASP A 22 -2.82 -5.56 -13.61
N TRP A 23 -3.52 -4.44 -13.71
CA TRP A 23 -3.21 -3.41 -14.70
C TRP A 23 -1.78 -2.86 -14.56
N ILE A 24 -1.32 -2.61 -13.34
CA ILE A 24 0.06 -2.16 -13.10
C ILE A 24 1.07 -3.31 -13.00
N LYS A 25 0.66 -4.54 -13.28
CA LYS A 25 1.49 -5.75 -13.25
C LYS A 25 2.13 -6.05 -11.86
N LEU A 26 1.49 -5.62 -10.77
CA LEU A 26 1.90 -5.88 -9.39
C LEU A 26 1.00 -6.93 -8.73
N ASN A 27 0.87 -8.08 -9.36
CA ASN A 27 0.08 -9.18 -8.84
C ASN A 27 0.73 -9.82 -7.61
N PRO A 28 -0.06 -10.22 -6.60
CA PRO A 28 0.47 -10.93 -5.46
C PRO A 28 0.98 -12.32 -5.87
N ASP A 29 2.13 -12.74 -5.29
CA ASP A 29 2.72 -14.06 -5.54
C ASP A 29 1.84 -15.21 -5.02
N GLN A 30 0.99 -14.94 -4.05
CA GLN A 30 0.10 -15.91 -3.41
C GLN A 30 -1.35 -15.45 -3.50
N LYS A 31 -2.29 -16.42 -3.44
CA LYS A 31 -3.71 -16.08 -3.37
C LYS A 31 -4.00 -15.22 -2.14
N PRO A 32 -4.66 -14.07 -2.31
CA PRO A 32 -5.05 -13.24 -1.18
C PRO A 32 -5.90 -14.01 -0.17
N ILE A 33 -5.60 -13.83 1.10
CA ILE A 33 -6.42 -14.36 2.20
C ILE A 33 -7.35 -13.27 2.72
N LYS A 34 -8.58 -13.66 3.11
CA LYS A 34 -9.54 -12.76 3.73
C LYS A 34 -9.46 -12.91 5.26
N GLN A 35 -9.39 -11.81 5.99
CA GLN A 35 -9.38 -11.84 7.46
C GLN A 35 -10.70 -12.39 8.02
N SER A 36 -11.81 -12.13 7.33
CA SER A 36 -13.13 -12.67 7.72
C SER A 36 -13.19 -14.20 7.76
N ASP A 37 -12.36 -14.89 6.97
CA ASP A 37 -12.27 -16.35 6.94
C ASP A 37 -11.42 -16.92 8.09
N ARG A 38 -10.78 -16.09 8.90
CA ARG A 38 -9.78 -16.47 9.88
C ARG A 38 -10.15 -16.14 11.34
N PHE A 39 -11.39 -15.76 11.59
CA PHE A 39 -11.85 -15.35 12.94
C PHE A 39 -11.55 -16.38 14.03
N GLU A 40 -11.68 -17.68 13.72
CA GLU A 40 -11.36 -18.76 14.65
C GLU A 40 -9.89 -18.74 15.08
N VAL A 41 -8.97 -18.44 14.14
CA VAL A 41 -7.53 -18.35 14.43
C VAL A 41 -7.28 -17.20 15.42
N TYR A 42 -7.86 -16.03 15.18
CA TYR A 42 -7.68 -14.88 16.07
C TYR A 42 -8.27 -15.14 17.46
N GLN A 43 -9.42 -15.80 17.55
CA GLN A 43 -10.03 -16.18 18.83
C GLN A 43 -9.17 -17.21 19.60
N GLN A 44 -8.60 -18.20 18.91
CA GLN A 44 -7.69 -19.17 19.51
C GLN A 44 -6.44 -18.49 20.08
N GLU A 45 -5.81 -17.59 19.30
CA GLU A 45 -4.64 -16.84 19.76
C GLU A 45 -4.95 -15.91 20.94
N ALA A 46 -6.10 -15.23 20.92
CA ALA A 46 -6.52 -14.39 22.05
C ALA A 46 -6.77 -15.20 23.33
N ASN A 47 -7.40 -16.37 23.23
CA ASN A 47 -7.61 -17.27 24.37
C ASN A 47 -6.29 -17.81 24.91
N ARG A 48 -5.35 -18.18 24.03
CA ARG A 48 -4.00 -18.58 24.42
C ARG A 48 -3.30 -17.49 25.24
N LEU A 49 -3.42 -16.22 24.82
CA LEU A 49 -2.85 -15.09 25.56
C LEU A 49 -3.49 -14.89 26.94
N ILE A 50 -4.79 -15.22 27.12
CA ILE A 50 -5.44 -15.22 28.44
C ILE A 50 -4.85 -16.34 29.31
N GLU A 51 -4.74 -17.56 28.78
CA GLU A 51 -4.18 -18.70 29.51
C GLU A 51 -2.73 -18.46 29.94
N GLU A 52 -1.96 -17.75 29.14
CA GLU A 52 -0.60 -17.32 29.45
C GLU A 52 -0.52 -16.11 30.41
N GLY A 53 -1.66 -15.54 30.81
CA GLY A 53 -1.72 -14.36 31.69
C GLY A 53 -1.31 -13.04 31.03
N LYS A 54 -1.10 -13.04 29.70
CA LYS A 54 -0.71 -11.87 28.92
C LYS A 54 -1.89 -11.00 28.50
N ALA A 55 -3.10 -11.56 28.47
CA ALA A 55 -4.34 -10.87 28.19
C ALA A 55 -5.38 -11.11 29.30
N TYR A 56 -6.47 -10.37 29.29
CA TYR A 56 -7.58 -10.49 30.23
C TYR A 56 -8.90 -10.08 29.60
N GLU A 57 -10.00 -10.60 30.16
CA GLU A 57 -11.35 -10.17 29.79
C GLU A 57 -11.73 -8.87 30.50
N ASP A 58 -12.32 -7.94 29.76
CA ASP A 58 -12.81 -6.65 30.23
C ASP A 58 -14.10 -6.30 29.49
N ASP A 59 -15.23 -6.33 30.19
CA ASP A 59 -16.56 -6.04 29.66
C ASP A 59 -16.89 -6.80 28.35
N GLY A 60 -16.54 -8.10 28.32
CA GLY A 60 -16.75 -8.99 27.18
C GLY A 60 -15.72 -8.88 26.06
N ALA A 61 -14.88 -7.86 26.07
CA ALA A 61 -13.71 -7.73 25.18
C ALA A 61 -12.49 -8.45 25.79
N ILE A 62 -11.50 -8.76 24.95
CA ILE A 62 -10.19 -9.26 25.40
C ILE A 62 -9.15 -8.18 25.18
N ARG A 63 -8.40 -7.86 26.26
CA ARG A 63 -7.34 -6.85 26.24
C ARG A 63 -5.97 -7.49 26.47
N LEU A 64 -5.01 -7.13 25.62
CA LEU A 64 -3.60 -7.43 25.82
C LEU A 64 -3.03 -6.49 26.88
N ARG A 65 -2.32 -7.03 27.88
CA ARG A 65 -1.61 -6.24 28.88
C ARG A 65 -0.39 -5.59 28.28
N ILE A 66 -0.22 -4.27 28.49
CA ILE A 66 0.97 -3.53 28.12
C ILE A 66 1.76 -3.22 29.39
N ASP A 67 3.02 -3.64 29.43
CA ASP A 67 3.92 -3.20 30.47
C ASP A 67 4.16 -1.69 30.33
N LYS A 68 3.73 -0.93 31.33
CA LYS A 68 3.79 0.54 31.35
C LYS A 68 5.17 1.08 31.64
N GLU A 69 6.09 0.23 32.10
CA GLU A 69 7.46 0.64 32.39
C GLU A 69 8.30 0.70 31.11
N GLY A 70 9.25 1.66 31.08
CA GLY A 70 10.18 1.80 29.96
C GLY A 70 9.55 2.35 28.67
N SER A 71 10.11 1.92 27.56
CA SER A 71 9.76 2.41 26.23
C SER A 71 9.82 1.30 25.19
N THR A 72 9.14 1.52 24.08
CA THR A 72 9.19 0.67 22.88
C THR A 72 9.98 1.40 21.80
N LEU A 73 11.11 0.83 21.41
CA LEU A 73 11.92 1.31 20.30
C LEU A 73 11.38 0.74 18.98
N VAL A 74 10.98 1.62 18.07
CA VAL A 74 10.68 1.31 16.68
C VAL A 74 11.95 1.60 15.88
N LYS A 75 12.54 0.55 15.30
CA LYS A 75 13.64 0.69 14.34
C LYS A 75 13.04 0.80 12.95
N ASP A 76 13.00 2.00 12.42
CA ASP A 76 12.41 2.27 11.12
C ASP A 76 13.49 2.49 10.07
N LEU A 77 13.40 1.79 8.94
CA LEU A 77 14.41 1.85 7.88
C LEU A 77 14.48 3.23 7.20
N VAL A 78 13.40 4.01 7.27
CA VAL A 78 13.34 5.37 6.69
C VAL A 78 13.59 6.44 7.76
N TYR A 79 12.84 6.40 8.87
CA TYR A 79 12.90 7.43 9.90
C TYR A 79 13.99 7.20 10.96
N GLY A 80 14.57 5.99 11.01
CA GLY A 80 15.57 5.61 12.02
C GLY A 80 14.90 5.18 13.33
N ASP A 81 15.63 5.31 14.43
CA ASP A 81 15.19 4.88 15.75
C ASP A 81 14.20 5.88 16.35
N ILE A 82 12.99 5.42 16.67
CA ILE A 82 11.92 6.22 17.28
C ILE A 82 11.46 5.55 18.57
N GLU A 83 11.49 6.28 19.66
CA GLU A 83 11.15 5.77 20.98
C GLU A 83 9.75 6.23 21.40
N PHE A 84 8.92 5.28 21.85
CA PHE A 84 7.58 5.53 22.38
C PHE A 84 7.51 5.10 23.84
N LEU A 85 7.09 6.00 24.72
CA LEU A 85 6.94 5.69 26.15
C LEU A 85 5.77 4.74 26.37
N ASN A 86 6.01 3.59 27.00
CA ASN A 86 4.97 2.56 27.21
C ASN A 86 3.80 3.05 28.07
N LYS A 87 4.05 4.00 28.98
CA LYS A 87 3.00 4.61 29.83
C LYS A 87 1.92 5.34 29.01
N GLU A 88 2.21 5.72 27.77
CA GLU A 88 1.28 6.40 26.86
C GLU A 88 0.41 5.41 26.04
N LEU A 89 0.74 4.13 26.11
CA LEU A 89 -0.03 3.06 25.46
C LEU A 89 -1.03 2.49 26.45
N ASP A 90 -2.30 2.45 26.08
CA ASP A 90 -3.32 1.70 26.83
C ASP A 90 -3.20 0.21 26.57
N ASP A 91 -3.81 -0.62 27.45
CA ASP A 91 -3.98 -2.03 27.18
C ASP A 91 -4.83 -2.20 25.92
N LEU A 92 -4.33 -3.02 24.98
CA LEU A 92 -4.88 -3.07 23.64
C LEU A 92 -6.08 -4.02 23.55
N VAL A 93 -7.22 -3.54 23.11
CA VAL A 93 -8.31 -4.44 22.71
C VAL A 93 -7.84 -5.26 21.52
N ILE A 94 -7.78 -6.59 21.69
CA ILE A 94 -7.42 -7.55 20.63
C ILE A 94 -8.64 -8.25 20.05
N LEU A 95 -9.65 -8.57 20.90
CA LEU A 95 -10.99 -8.94 20.45
C LEU A 95 -12.03 -8.01 21.09
N ARG A 96 -13.01 -7.60 20.31
CA ARG A 96 -14.17 -6.82 20.80
C ARG A 96 -15.16 -7.73 21.55
N SER A 97 -16.15 -7.12 22.21
CA SER A 97 -17.20 -7.85 22.95
C SER A 97 -18.05 -8.76 22.05
N ASP A 98 -18.18 -8.44 20.78
CA ASP A 98 -18.84 -9.29 19.77
C ASP A 98 -17.94 -10.40 19.23
N LYS A 99 -16.73 -10.56 19.81
CA LYS A 99 -15.69 -11.52 19.42
C LYS A 99 -15.03 -11.21 18.06
N SER A 100 -15.32 -10.07 17.44
CA SER A 100 -14.60 -9.65 16.25
C SER A 100 -13.18 -9.18 16.62
N PRO A 101 -12.17 -9.53 15.81
CA PRO A 101 -10.79 -9.12 16.07
C PRO A 101 -10.56 -7.65 15.73
N THR A 102 -9.52 -7.06 16.32
CA THR A 102 -9.11 -5.70 15.97
C THR A 102 -8.05 -5.73 14.87
N TYR A 103 -7.98 -4.64 14.10
CA TYR A 103 -7.02 -4.42 13.01
C TYR A 103 -5.58 -4.79 13.39
N HIS A 104 -5.07 -4.28 14.51
CA HIS A 104 -3.68 -4.55 14.91
C HIS A 104 -3.41 -6.02 15.18
N PHE A 105 -4.40 -6.72 15.74
CA PHE A 105 -4.25 -8.12 16.09
C PHE A 105 -4.30 -9.04 14.88
N CYS A 106 -5.25 -8.79 13.96
CA CYS A 106 -5.33 -9.55 12.71
C CYS A 106 -4.06 -9.41 11.89
N ASN A 107 -3.61 -8.16 11.67
CA ASN A 107 -2.47 -7.91 10.80
C ASN A 107 -1.21 -8.61 11.30
N VAL A 108 -0.91 -8.51 12.60
CA VAL A 108 0.29 -9.17 13.16
C VAL A 108 0.23 -10.69 12.99
N ILE A 109 -0.94 -11.31 13.19
CA ILE A 109 -1.10 -12.75 13.04
C ILE A 109 -0.97 -13.18 11.58
N ASP A 110 -1.59 -12.42 10.68
CA ASP A 110 -1.62 -12.75 9.26
C ASP A 110 -0.28 -12.47 8.58
N ASP A 111 0.38 -11.37 8.91
CA ASP A 111 1.73 -11.07 8.43
C ASP A 111 2.73 -12.15 8.86
N ASN A 112 2.64 -12.62 10.12
CA ASN A 112 3.47 -13.74 10.57
C ASN A 112 3.09 -15.06 9.87
N PHE A 113 1.81 -15.32 9.63
CA PHE A 113 1.35 -16.52 8.91
C PHE A 113 1.84 -16.53 7.45
N GLN A 114 1.87 -15.37 6.80
CA GLN A 114 2.33 -15.21 5.42
C GLN A 114 3.86 -15.04 5.33
N GLU A 115 4.58 -15.19 6.44
CA GLU A 115 6.04 -15.06 6.51
C GLU A 115 6.55 -13.70 6.01
N VAL A 116 5.75 -12.64 6.19
CA VAL A 116 6.15 -11.26 5.89
C VAL A 116 7.36 -10.90 6.72
N THR A 117 8.39 -10.33 6.10
CA THR A 117 9.63 -9.91 6.77
C THR A 117 9.68 -8.40 6.98
N HIS A 118 9.10 -7.61 6.06
CA HIS A 118 9.14 -6.16 6.05
C HIS A 118 7.74 -5.58 5.96
N ILE A 119 7.40 -4.66 6.86
CA ILE A 119 6.15 -3.88 6.86
C ILE A 119 6.45 -2.51 6.26
N ILE A 120 6.08 -2.32 4.99
CA ILE A 120 6.29 -1.05 4.26
C ILE A 120 4.93 -0.39 4.06
N ARG A 121 4.73 0.81 4.65
CA ARG A 121 3.42 1.48 4.65
C ARG A 121 3.52 2.98 4.85
N GLY A 122 2.42 3.71 4.73
CA GLY A 122 2.40 5.15 4.99
C GLY A 122 2.75 5.54 6.43
N GLU A 123 3.40 6.69 6.61
CA GLU A 123 3.84 7.19 7.91
C GLU A 123 2.69 7.49 8.90
N ASP A 124 1.47 7.64 8.41
CA ASP A 124 0.28 7.77 9.25
C ASP A 124 0.01 6.53 10.11
N HIS A 125 0.63 5.39 9.76
CA HIS A 125 0.62 4.16 10.55
C HIS A 125 1.79 4.04 11.56
N LEU A 126 2.75 4.95 11.57
CA LEU A 126 3.89 4.91 12.49
C LEU A 126 3.47 4.85 13.97
N PRO A 127 2.43 5.60 14.44
CA PRO A 127 1.95 5.48 15.83
C PRO A 127 1.28 4.14 16.16
N ASN A 128 1.00 3.31 15.17
CA ASN A 128 0.45 1.96 15.35
C ASN A 128 1.54 0.92 15.63
N THR A 129 2.76 1.19 15.18
CA THR A 129 3.88 0.25 15.23
C THR A 129 4.23 -0.21 16.65
N PRO A 130 4.33 0.66 17.68
CA PRO A 130 4.60 0.20 19.04
C PRO A 130 3.52 -0.75 19.56
N LYS A 131 2.24 -0.54 19.21
CA LYS A 131 1.14 -1.44 19.57
C LYS A 131 1.33 -2.82 18.95
N GLN A 132 1.68 -2.88 17.66
CA GLN A 132 1.94 -4.12 16.93
C GLN A 132 3.17 -4.85 17.46
N ILE A 133 4.23 -4.13 17.86
CA ILE A 133 5.41 -4.72 18.51
C ILE A 133 5.03 -5.40 19.83
N HIS A 134 4.12 -4.83 20.63
CA HIS A 134 3.64 -5.49 21.84
C HIS A 134 2.86 -6.76 21.53
N ILE A 135 2.03 -6.77 20.49
CA ILE A 135 1.32 -7.98 20.04
C ILE A 135 2.31 -9.05 19.57
N VAL A 136 3.29 -8.68 18.75
CA VAL A 136 4.37 -9.56 18.27
C VAL A 136 5.08 -10.23 19.45
N LYS A 137 5.50 -9.43 20.46
CA LYS A 137 6.18 -9.94 21.67
C LYS A 137 5.27 -10.88 22.47
N ALA A 138 4.00 -10.53 22.64
CA ALA A 138 3.04 -11.35 23.39
C ALA A 138 2.80 -12.70 22.73
N LEU A 139 2.67 -12.72 21.39
CA LEU A 139 2.49 -13.94 20.60
C LEU A 139 3.77 -14.77 20.48
N GLY A 140 4.95 -14.22 20.80
CA GLY A 140 6.24 -14.89 20.69
C GLY A 140 6.75 -14.98 19.24
N TYR A 141 6.33 -14.08 18.37
CA TYR A 141 6.78 -14.04 16.98
C TYR A 141 8.17 -13.39 16.83
N LYS A 142 8.86 -13.68 15.74
CA LYS A 142 10.19 -13.10 15.45
C LYS A 142 10.15 -11.58 15.31
N GLY A 143 9.04 -11.05 14.78
CA GLY A 143 8.88 -9.63 14.45
C GLY A 143 9.22 -9.31 13.00
N PHE A 144 9.11 -8.03 12.67
CA PHE A 144 9.21 -7.48 11.32
C PHE A 144 10.18 -6.32 11.30
N ASP A 145 10.80 -6.08 10.15
CA ASP A 145 11.45 -4.82 9.83
C ASP A 145 10.38 -3.80 9.38
N TYR A 146 10.51 -2.54 9.78
CA TYR A 146 9.51 -1.51 9.49
C TYR A 146 10.10 -0.42 8.62
N ALA A 147 9.34 0.02 7.61
CA ALA A 147 9.64 1.18 6.80
C ALA A 147 8.37 2.01 6.61
N HIS A 148 8.38 3.24 7.12
CA HIS A 148 7.26 4.14 6.94
C HIS A 148 7.56 5.14 5.84
N LEU A 149 6.66 5.20 4.83
CA LEU A 149 6.81 6.08 3.68
C LEU A 149 6.14 7.42 3.97
N PRO A 150 6.72 8.55 3.51
CA PRO A 150 6.11 9.85 3.66
C PRO A 150 4.77 9.91 2.91
N LEU A 151 3.89 10.81 3.36
CA LEU A 151 2.60 11.02 2.68
C LEU A 151 2.80 11.62 1.30
N VAL A 152 2.01 11.14 0.35
CA VAL A 152 1.86 11.79 -0.95
C VAL A 152 0.95 13.00 -0.78
N LEU A 153 1.41 14.16 -1.23
CA LEU A 153 0.76 15.44 -1.08
C LEU A 153 0.15 15.91 -2.41
N GLY A 154 -0.93 16.67 -2.33
CA GLY A 154 -1.43 17.46 -3.44
C GLY A 154 -0.64 18.77 -3.61
N GLU A 155 -0.97 19.57 -4.62
CA GLU A 155 -0.35 20.87 -4.88
C GLU A 155 -0.48 21.85 -3.71
N ASP A 156 -1.57 21.74 -2.93
CA ASP A 156 -1.78 22.51 -1.70
C ASP A 156 -0.95 22.04 -0.50
N ARG A 157 -0.05 21.07 -0.72
CA ARG A 157 0.79 20.40 0.27
C ARG A 157 0.03 19.72 1.40
N LYS A 158 -1.25 19.41 1.19
CA LYS A 158 -2.03 18.55 2.06
C LYS A 158 -2.03 17.12 1.51
N ARG A 159 -2.38 16.15 2.36
CA ARG A 159 -2.51 14.75 1.94
C ARG A 159 -3.32 14.66 0.64
N LEU A 160 -2.80 13.90 -0.33
CA LEU A 160 -3.48 13.68 -1.61
C LEU A 160 -4.88 13.11 -1.37
N SER A 161 -5.85 13.64 -2.08
CA SER A 161 -7.26 13.23 -1.98
C SER A 161 -7.94 13.36 -3.34
N LYS A 162 -9.12 12.78 -3.48
CA LYS A 162 -9.93 12.78 -4.71
C LYS A 162 -10.14 14.16 -5.36
N ARG A 163 -10.01 15.25 -4.60
CA ARG A 163 -10.10 16.61 -5.13
C ARG A 163 -8.84 17.14 -5.81
N HIS A 164 -7.69 16.49 -5.57
CA HIS A 164 -6.39 16.90 -6.11
C HIS A 164 -6.02 16.15 -7.39
N ALA A 165 -6.31 14.84 -7.41
CA ALA A 165 -6.05 13.96 -8.54
C ALA A 165 -6.95 12.72 -8.43
N ALA A 166 -6.98 11.91 -9.47
CA ALA A 166 -7.55 10.57 -9.37
C ALA A 166 -6.77 9.79 -8.29
N THR A 167 -7.51 9.12 -7.40
CA THR A 167 -6.94 8.25 -6.36
C THR A 167 -7.21 6.78 -6.65
N ASP A 168 -7.86 6.51 -7.77
CA ASP A 168 -8.18 5.21 -8.30
C ASP A 168 -7.27 4.91 -9.49
N LEU A 169 -6.60 3.75 -9.46
CA LEU A 169 -5.70 3.32 -10.54
C LEU A 169 -6.43 3.20 -11.88
N MET A 170 -7.67 2.71 -11.86
CA MET A 170 -8.45 2.52 -13.08
C MET A 170 -8.80 3.85 -13.77
N ALA A 171 -8.94 4.94 -13.02
CA ALA A 171 -9.16 6.27 -13.60
C ALA A 171 -7.96 6.77 -14.41
N TYR A 172 -6.73 6.40 -14.01
CA TYR A 172 -5.54 6.71 -14.83
C TYR A 172 -5.49 5.86 -16.10
N LYS A 173 -5.87 4.58 -16.02
CA LYS A 173 -6.01 3.70 -17.19
C LYS A 173 -7.01 4.27 -18.19
N GLU A 174 -8.19 4.67 -17.72
CA GLU A 174 -9.24 5.28 -18.55
C GLU A 174 -8.80 6.60 -19.19
N ALA A 175 -7.97 7.37 -18.49
CA ALA A 175 -7.37 8.61 -19.02
C ALA A 175 -6.23 8.38 -20.00
N GLY A 176 -5.83 7.12 -20.31
CA GLY A 176 -4.80 6.77 -21.28
C GLY A 176 -3.38 6.78 -20.75
N TYR A 177 -3.18 6.77 -19.42
CA TYR A 177 -1.84 6.61 -18.87
C TYR A 177 -1.37 5.16 -18.95
N LEU A 178 -0.07 5.00 -19.22
CA LEU A 178 0.59 3.70 -19.22
C LEU A 178 0.87 3.25 -17.77
N PRO A 179 0.73 1.95 -17.46
CA PRO A 179 1.05 1.44 -16.14
C PRO A 179 2.49 1.73 -15.71
N ASP A 180 3.45 1.55 -16.64
CA ASP A 180 4.87 1.80 -16.39
C ASP A 180 5.16 3.29 -16.10
N ALA A 181 4.44 4.22 -16.74
CA ALA A 181 4.56 5.65 -16.48
C ALA A 181 4.04 6.02 -15.08
N LEU A 182 2.90 5.45 -14.69
CA LEU A 182 2.36 5.67 -13.35
C LEU A 182 3.30 5.10 -12.26
N LEU A 183 3.81 3.89 -12.44
CA LEU A 183 4.77 3.27 -11.52
C LEU A 183 6.07 4.07 -11.44
N ASN A 184 6.61 4.52 -12.57
CA ASN A 184 7.78 5.39 -12.61
C ASN A 184 7.54 6.69 -11.83
N MET A 185 6.38 7.35 -12.02
CA MET A 185 6.02 8.55 -11.28
C MET A 185 5.88 8.27 -9.78
N LEU A 186 5.19 7.20 -9.38
CA LEU A 186 5.01 6.82 -7.99
C LEU A 186 6.34 6.51 -7.30
N ALA A 187 7.25 5.82 -7.98
CA ALA A 187 8.59 5.55 -7.44
C ALA A 187 9.35 6.86 -7.16
N LYS A 188 9.26 7.87 -8.03
CA LYS A 188 9.93 9.17 -7.84
C LYS A 188 9.29 10.01 -6.72
N LEU A 189 8.12 9.70 -6.23
CA LEU A 189 7.43 10.48 -5.20
C LEU A 189 8.02 10.35 -3.79
N GLY A 190 8.97 9.53 -3.57
CA GLY A 190 9.57 9.40 -2.23
C GLY A 190 10.91 8.72 -2.26
N TRP A 191 11.38 8.38 -3.45
CA TRP A 191 12.67 7.74 -3.64
C TRP A 191 13.53 8.50 -4.64
N SER A 192 14.81 8.64 -4.35
CA SER A 192 15.74 9.42 -5.16
C SER A 192 17.14 8.81 -5.11
N ASN A 193 17.44 7.97 -6.07
CA ASN A 193 18.79 7.40 -6.27
C ASN A 193 19.31 7.58 -7.71
N THR A 194 18.59 8.27 -8.57
CA THR A 194 18.95 8.43 -9.98
C THR A 194 18.61 9.80 -10.51
N THR A 195 19.42 10.28 -11.45
CA THR A 195 19.13 11.46 -12.27
C THR A 195 18.22 11.12 -13.46
N GLU A 196 17.97 9.82 -13.71
CA GLU A 196 17.05 9.38 -14.76
C GLU A 196 15.62 9.76 -14.37
N ASP A 197 14.88 10.36 -15.30
CA ASP A 197 13.47 10.71 -15.10
C ASP A 197 12.54 9.61 -15.58
N ILE A 198 12.95 8.86 -16.59
CA ILE A 198 12.18 7.81 -17.24
C ILE A 198 12.97 6.51 -17.16
N PHE A 199 12.38 5.48 -16.58
CA PHE A 199 12.99 4.16 -16.44
C PHE A 199 11.93 3.07 -16.44
N THR A 200 12.31 1.86 -16.87
CA THR A 200 11.43 0.69 -16.86
C THR A 200 11.32 0.09 -15.47
N MET A 201 10.35 -0.81 -15.27
CA MET A 201 10.20 -1.53 -14.01
C MET A 201 11.45 -2.37 -13.68
N GLU A 202 12.05 -3.02 -14.68
CA GLU A 202 13.27 -3.81 -14.48
C GLU A 202 14.40 -2.91 -13.98
N ARG A 203 14.54 -1.72 -14.59
CA ARG A 203 15.55 -0.75 -14.16
C ARG A 203 15.29 -0.23 -12.75
N LEU A 204 14.01 0.00 -12.39
CA LEU A 204 13.63 0.38 -11.03
C LEU A 204 14.03 -0.70 -10.01
N VAL A 205 13.73 -1.97 -10.31
CA VAL A 205 14.09 -3.10 -9.43
C VAL A 205 15.60 -3.21 -9.22
N GLU A 206 16.40 -2.98 -10.27
CA GLU A 206 17.88 -2.97 -10.16
C GLU A 206 18.42 -1.84 -9.28
N MET A 207 17.77 -0.67 -9.30
CA MET A 207 18.28 0.54 -8.64
C MET A 207 17.69 0.75 -7.25
N PHE A 208 16.56 0.09 -6.95
CA PHE A 208 15.81 0.38 -5.73
C PHE A 208 16.56 -0.06 -4.47
N GLU A 209 16.77 0.88 -3.58
CA GLU A 209 17.30 0.67 -2.23
C GLU A 209 16.40 1.42 -1.25
N ILE A 210 15.92 0.72 -0.22
CA ILE A 210 14.97 1.26 0.75
C ILE A 210 15.56 2.44 1.56
N GLU A 211 16.88 2.44 1.74
CA GLU A 211 17.63 3.47 2.44
C GLU A 211 17.61 4.83 1.71
N ASN A 212 17.31 4.83 0.41
CA ASN A 212 17.20 6.03 -0.42
C ASN A 212 15.79 6.64 -0.41
N ILE A 213 14.87 6.10 0.38
CA ILE A 213 13.55 6.69 0.57
C ILE A 213 13.67 8.00 1.35
N GLN A 214 13.08 9.05 0.80
CA GLN A 214 13.09 10.39 1.40
C GLN A 214 12.11 10.45 2.58
N ARG A 215 12.45 11.26 3.62
CA ARG A 215 11.55 11.48 4.78
C ARG A 215 10.51 12.56 4.53
N ALA A 216 10.70 13.38 3.52
CA ALA A 216 9.79 14.49 3.21
C ALA A 216 8.68 14.03 2.27
N GLY A 217 7.44 14.44 2.56
CA GLY A 217 6.31 14.19 1.67
C GLY A 217 6.53 14.81 0.28
N ALA A 218 6.24 14.04 -0.75
CA ALA A 218 6.39 14.47 -2.14
C ALA A 218 5.04 14.91 -2.71
N VAL A 219 5.06 15.99 -3.50
CA VAL A 219 3.87 16.50 -4.19
C VAL A 219 3.63 15.68 -5.45
N PHE A 220 2.42 15.15 -5.60
CA PHE A 220 1.98 14.53 -6.84
C PHE A 220 1.68 15.62 -7.87
N ASP A 221 2.46 15.63 -8.93
CA ASP A 221 2.41 16.62 -10.02
C ASP A 221 1.93 15.92 -11.30
N ILE A 222 0.77 16.33 -11.78
CA ILE A 222 0.15 15.77 -12.99
C ILE A 222 0.93 16.12 -14.26
N GLU A 223 1.54 17.32 -14.33
CA GLU A 223 2.35 17.72 -15.48
C GLU A 223 3.60 16.84 -15.58
N ARG A 224 4.18 16.48 -14.44
CA ARG A 224 5.28 15.54 -14.41
C ARG A 224 4.85 14.13 -14.82
N LEU A 225 3.67 13.67 -14.40
CA LEU A 225 3.13 12.39 -14.87
C LEU A 225 2.92 12.41 -16.40
N ASN A 226 2.38 13.51 -16.95
CA ASN A 226 2.21 13.67 -18.39
C ASN A 226 3.56 13.57 -19.12
N PHE A 227 4.59 14.25 -18.62
CA PHE A 227 5.95 14.18 -19.19
C PHE A 227 6.50 12.75 -19.17
N VAL A 228 6.38 12.04 -18.05
CA VAL A 228 6.84 10.66 -17.92
C VAL A 228 6.04 9.74 -18.84
N ASN A 229 4.72 9.91 -18.91
CA ASN A 229 3.87 9.12 -19.80
C ASN A 229 4.22 9.31 -21.27
N GLN A 230 4.47 10.54 -21.69
CA GLN A 230 4.93 10.85 -23.06
C GLN A 230 6.25 10.14 -23.38
N GLY A 231 7.20 10.12 -22.44
CA GLY A 231 8.47 9.45 -22.64
C GLY A 231 8.33 7.93 -22.75
N HIS A 232 7.45 7.32 -21.96
CA HIS A 232 7.15 5.89 -22.09
C HIS A 232 6.45 5.58 -23.42
N ILE A 233 5.48 6.39 -23.85
CA ILE A 233 4.81 6.23 -25.16
C ILE A 233 5.83 6.32 -26.30
N ALA A 234 6.75 7.26 -26.26
CA ALA A 234 7.76 7.42 -27.30
C ALA A 234 8.77 6.24 -27.38
N SER A 235 8.84 5.42 -26.34
CA SER A 235 9.71 4.23 -26.31
C SER A 235 9.03 2.96 -26.84
N ILE A 236 7.71 2.99 -27.08
CA ILE A 236 6.94 1.83 -27.57
C ILE A 236 7.19 1.63 -29.07
N GLU A 237 7.33 0.38 -29.49
CA GLU A 237 7.41 0.04 -30.90
C GLU A 237 6.12 0.45 -31.64
N LYS A 238 6.27 1.03 -32.85
CA LYS A 238 5.14 1.62 -33.61
C LYS A 238 3.98 0.67 -33.81
N SER A 239 4.24 -0.60 -34.09
CA SER A 239 3.21 -1.63 -34.26
C SER A 239 2.40 -1.87 -32.99
N GLU A 240 3.07 -1.93 -31.84
CA GLU A 240 2.43 -2.10 -30.53
C GLU A 240 1.62 -0.87 -30.14
N LEU A 241 2.16 0.32 -30.39
CA LEU A 241 1.46 1.59 -30.13
C LEU A 241 0.16 1.70 -30.95
N LEU A 242 0.16 1.26 -32.20
CA LEU A 242 -1.04 1.21 -33.04
C LEU A 242 -2.12 0.31 -32.42
N GLU A 243 -1.76 -0.91 -32.02
CA GLU A 243 -2.69 -1.84 -31.37
C GLU A 243 -3.28 -1.23 -30.08
N MET A 244 -2.45 -0.57 -29.28
CA MET A 244 -2.91 0.09 -28.05
C MET A 244 -3.88 1.24 -28.36
N ILE A 245 -3.63 2.06 -29.37
CA ILE A 245 -4.51 3.16 -29.79
C ILE A 245 -5.84 2.61 -30.27
N GLU A 246 -5.84 1.55 -31.06
CA GLU A 246 -7.08 0.91 -31.53
C GLU A 246 -7.94 0.38 -30.37
N VAL A 247 -7.30 -0.27 -29.40
CA VAL A 247 -7.99 -0.78 -28.19
C VAL A 247 -8.55 0.39 -27.38
N PHE A 248 -7.76 1.42 -27.13
CA PHE A 248 -8.17 2.61 -26.39
C PHE A 248 -9.35 3.32 -27.03
N ASN A 249 -9.30 3.55 -28.35
CA ASN A 249 -10.39 4.16 -29.12
C ASN A 249 -11.68 3.34 -29.06
N LYS A 250 -11.56 2.02 -29.16
CA LYS A 250 -12.71 1.12 -29.09
C LYS A 250 -13.39 1.13 -27.73
N ILE A 251 -12.60 1.19 -26.65
CA ILE A 251 -13.14 1.21 -25.27
C ILE A 251 -13.82 2.56 -24.99
N ASN A 252 -13.26 3.66 -25.49
CA ASN A 252 -13.75 5.01 -25.22
C ASN A 252 -14.75 5.54 -26.26
N ASP A 253 -15.17 4.69 -27.22
CA ASP A 253 -16.05 5.05 -28.35
C ASP A 253 -15.52 6.29 -29.11
N PHE A 254 -14.20 6.39 -29.24
CA PHE A 254 -13.52 7.47 -29.93
C PHE A 254 -13.48 7.16 -31.43
N THR A 255 -14.20 7.92 -32.24
CA THR A 255 -14.06 7.92 -33.69
C THR A 255 -13.03 8.95 -34.11
N LEU A 256 -11.87 8.48 -34.55
CA LEU A 256 -10.90 9.36 -35.19
C LEU A 256 -11.46 9.80 -36.55
N ASP A 257 -11.58 11.10 -36.76
CA ASP A 257 -11.86 11.63 -38.09
C ASP A 257 -10.60 11.45 -38.99
N GLY A 258 -10.77 11.57 -40.30
CA GLY A 258 -9.69 11.30 -41.25
C GLY A 258 -8.41 12.16 -41.10
N HIS A 259 -8.36 13.12 -40.17
CA HIS A 259 -7.18 13.90 -39.80
C HIS A 259 -6.43 13.32 -38.59
N HIS A 260 -6.99 12.30 -37.93
CA HIS A 260 -6.43 11.65 -36.76
C HIS A 260 -6.26 10.14 -36.96
N ASP A 261 -5.81 9.75 -38.20
CA ASP A 261 -5.46 8.37 -38.49
C ASP A 261 -4.39 7.91 -37.49
N PRO A 262 -4.61 6.80 -36.75
CA PRO A 262 -3.64 6.24 -35.83
C PRO A 262 -2.24 6.08 -36.45
N HIS A 263 -2.18 5.65 -37.71
CA HIS A 263 -0.91 5.51 -38.44
C HIS A 263 -0.18 6.85 -38.60
N TYR A 264 -0.91 7.93 -38.88
CA TYR A 264 -0.31 9.27 -39.01
C TYR A 264 0.17 9.80 -37.64
N LEU A 265 -0.59 9.57 -36.57
CA LEU A 265 -0.21 10.00 -35.23
C LEU A 265 1.06 9.27 -34.74
N VAL A 266 1.18 7.98 -35.03
CA VAL A 266 2.38 7.18 -34.69
C VAL A 266 3.61 7.57 -35.51
N GLU A 267 3.44 8.11 -36.73
CA GLU A 267 4.56 8.64 -37.53
C GLU A 267 5.10 9.97 -36.97
N LEU A 268 4.32 10.70 -36.19
CA LEU A 268 4.73 11.97 -35.58
C LEU A 268 5.42 11.80 -34.20
N CYS A 269 5.32 10.63 -33.60
CA CYS A 269 6.03 10.23 -32.36
C CYS A 269 7.38 9.58 -32.68
#